data_65facb000a33d65b58c33ef7531fd6bc
#
_entry.id   65facb000a33d65b58c33ef7531fd6bc
#
_cell.length_a   1.000
_cell.length_b   1.000
_cell.length_c   1.000
_cell.angle_alpha   90.00
_cell.angle_beta   90.00
_cell.angle_gamma   90.00
#
_symmetry.space_group_name_H-M   'P 1'
#
loop_
_entity.id
_entity.type
_entity.pdbx_description
1 polymer ?
#
loop_
_entity_poly.entity_id
_entity_poly.type
_entity_poly.pdbx_seq_one_letter_code
_entity_poly.pdbx_strand_id
1 'polypeptide(L)'
;MIRLPLMLLMAAGIPCVNAAEEVPLERSIKDWIIGCDNTRACTAIGAVPMRDDIGVTTFSLRVTREAGPQGNLRVGVFSYNATRGQPTLDGKPLKHRFGPGELKQGEVPEVFALAGIDADALIAELRNGRELSLPIEGGTSVASLSGMSAALLLMDSVQGRVGTQDALISKGPAPASGVPQAVAAPMAPSWQAPVALAPGRANEVADTVMAATRKEWQEELSEGVAPKAQAYALSADQALVIIQTGCAAYNCFYSIYQTPLDHPEQARKALIAEVPNLAEREPLGSVDFDPVTGELSSDALAMGMGGCGTALRWRYDGTGFTLTRAAEMNTCMGLDQAYWPVLWRTEAGR
;
A
#
# COMPACT_ATOMS: atom_id res chain seq x y z
N MET A 1 17.81 -28.43 68.99
CA MET A 1 16.91 -27.40 68.37
C MET A 1 17.72 -26.71 67.27
N ILE A 2 17.55 -27.17 66.02
CA ILE A 2 18.25 -26.65 64.87
C ILE A 2 17.28 -25.73 64.12
N ARG A 3 17.57 -24.42 64.02
CA ARG A 3 16.75 -23.45 63.27
C ARG A 3 17.28 -23.43 61.82
N LEU A 4 16.47 -23.87 60.85
CA LEU A 4 16.70 -23.68 59.42
C LEU A 4 16.30 -22.25 59.03
N PRO A 5 17.14 -21.52 58.25
CA PRO A 5 16.75 -20.23 57.68
C PRO A 5 15.88 -20.44 56.44
N LEU A 6 14.75 -19.75 56.41
CA LEU A 6 13.84 -19.65 55.27
C LEU A 6 14.46 -18.77 54.18
N MET A 7 14.90 -19.35 53.08
CA MET A 7 15.38 -18.61 51.90
C MET A 7 14.17 -18.09 51.11
N LEU A 8 13.98 -16.81 51.10
CA LEU A 8 12.98 -16.11 50.27
C LEU A 8 13.50 -16.03 48.84
N LEU A 9 12.99 -16.85 47.92
CA LEU A 9 13.26 -16.71 46.49
C LEU A 9 12.48 -15.49 45.98
N MET A 10 13.20 -14.41 45.67
CA MET A 10 12.66 -13.32 44.84
C MET A 10 12.61 -13.78 43.39
N ALA A 11 11.42 -14.02 42.87
CA ALA A 11 11.19 -14.22 41.46
C ALA A 11 11.38 -12.86 40.74
N ALA A 12 12.53 -12.67 40.12
CA ALA A 12 12.73 -11.58 39.18
C ALA A 12 11.83 -11.79 37.96
N GLY A 13 10.76 -11.04 37.85
CA GLY A 13 9.93 -10.99 36.65
C GLY A 13 10.77 -10.48 35.50
N ILE A 14 11.07 -11.36 34.54
CA ILE A 14 11.67 -10.97 33.26
C ILE A 14 10.62 -10.14 32.52
N PRO A 15 10.87 -8.85 32.18
CA PRO A 15 9.97 -8.11 31.35
C PRO A 15 9.92 -8.80 29.98
N CYS A 16 8.75 -9.31 29.57
CA CYS A 16 8.51 -9.68 28.19
C CYS A 16 8.66 -8.41 27.35
N VAL A 17 9.81 -8.20 26.76
CA VAL A 17 9.98 -7.24 25.69
C VAL A 17 9.21 -7.81 24.51
N ASN A 18 7.97 -7.35 24.28
CA ASN A 18 7.28 -7.60 23.04
C ASN A 18 8.16 -7.00 21.92
N ALA A 19 8.81 -7.85 21.15
CA ALA A 19 9.46 -7.42 19.92
C ALA A 19 8.36 -6.73 19.08
N ALA A 20 8.55 -5.45 18.79
CA ALA A 20 7.61 -4.73 17.93
C ALA A 20 7.63 -5.42 16.56
N GLU A 21 6.45 -5.63 15.97
CA GLU A 21 6.31 -6.15 14.61
C GLU A 21 7.18 -5.34 13.64
N GLU A 22 7.89 -6.05 12.78
CA GLU A 22 8.75 -5.43 11.78
C GLU A 22 7.90 -4.79 10.68
N VAL A 23 8.25 -3.56 10.28
CA VAL A 23 7.56 -2.81 9.23
C VAL A 23 8.54 -2.40 8.12
N PRO A 24 8.09 -2.27 6.87
CA PRO A 24 6.71 -2.42 6.39
C PRO A 24 6.22 -3.87 6.46
N LEU A 25 4.93 -4.04 6.64
CA LEU A 25 4.29 -5.34 6.62
C LEU A 25 2.96 -5.29 5.86
N GLU A 26 2.60 -6.42 5.27
CA GLU A 26 1.28 -6.70 4.70
C GLU A 26 0.87 -8.11 5.14
N ARG A 27 -0.41 -8.28 5.49
CA ARG A 27 -1.00 -9.57 5.87
C ARG A 27 -2.45 -9.67 5.43
N SER A 28 -2.79 -10.80 4.85
CA SER A 28 -4.18 -11.21 4.64
C SER A 28 -4.66 -12.03 5.84
N ILE A 29 -5.77 -11.63 6.42
CA ILE A 29 -6.39 -12.28 7.60
C ILE A 29 -7.85 -12.56 7.28
N LYS A 30 -8.14 -13.76 6.81
CA LYS A 30 -9.46 -14.14 6.27
C LYS A 30 -9.89 -13.15 5.16
N ASP A 31 -11.01 -12.46 5.37
CA ASP A 31 -11.58 -11.50 4.43
C ASP A 31 -11.06 -10.06 4.65
N TRP A 32 -9.92 -9.89 5.33
CA TRP A 32 -9.31 -8.61 5.59
C TRP A 32 -7.84 -8.59 5.20
N ILE A 33 -7.40 -7.47 4.64
CA ILE A 33 -5.99 -7.16 4.40
C ILE A 33 -5.58 -6.02 5.33
N ILE A 34 -4.41 -6.13 5.92
CA ILE A 34 -3.79 -5.03 6.65
C ILE A 34 -2.39 -4.77 6.10
N GLY A 35 -2.08 -3.51 5.81
CA GLY A 35 -0.74 -3.03 5.53
C GLY A 35 -0.36 -1.94 6.51
N CYS A 36 0.88 -2.00 7.00
CA CYS A 36 1.48 -0.97 7.85
C CYS A 36 2.79 -0.51 7.21
N ASP A 37 2.98 0.78 7.08
CA ASP A 37 4.15 1.35 6.43
C ASP A 37 5.36 1.54 7.37
N ASN A 38 6.45 2.03 6.80
CA ASN A 38 7.70 2.31 7.50
C ASN A 38 7.56 3.32 8.67
N THR A 39 6.46 4.08 8.74
CA THR A 39 6.16 4.99 9.87
C THR A 39 5.26 4.36 10.91
N ARG A 40 4.81 3.10 10.71
CA ARG A 40 3.80 2.38 11.48
C ARG A 40 2.39 2.93 11.32
N ALA A 41 2.12 3.77 10.32
CA ALA A 41 0.74 4.06 9.93
C ALA A 41 0.15 2.84 9.24
N CYS A 42 -1.06 2.46 9.62
CA CYS A 42 -1.69 1.23 9.16
C CYS A 42 -3.01 1.48 8.45
N THR A 43 -3.28 0.64 7.45
CA THR A 43 -4.56 0.56 6.74
C THR A 43 -5.05 -0.87 6.77
N ALA A 44 -6.25 -1.12 7.28
CA ALA A 44 -6.92 -2.40 7.21
C ALA A 44 -8.18 -2.25 6.32
N ILE A 45 -8.39 -3.19 5.41
CA ILE A 45 -9.49 -3.17 4.44
C ILE A 45 -10.21 -4.51 4.46
N GLY A 46 -11.54 -4.48 4.56
CA GLY A 46 -12.37 -5.64 4.27
C GLY A 46 -12.33 -5.93 2.77
N ALA A 47 -11.70 -7.02 2.40
CA ALA A 47 -11.37 -7.36 1.03
C ALA A 47 -11.97 -8.71 0.67
N VAL A 48 -13.24 -8.72 0.26
CA VAL A 48 -13.87 -9.90 -0.31
C VAL A 48 -13.59 -9.92 -1.82
N PRO A 49 -13.01 -11.01 -2.37
CA PRO A 49 -12.77 -11.12 -3.79
C PRO A 49 -14.04 -10.90 -4.60
N MET A 50 -13.95 -10.17 -5.70
CA MET A 50 -15.03 -10.08 -6.67
C MET A 50 -15.37 -11.48 -7.19
N ARG A 51 -16.63 -11.84 -7.13
CA ARG A 51 -17.14 -13.11 -7.65
C ARG A 51 -18.17 -12.83 -8.72
N ASP A 52 -17.84 -13.21 -9.93
CA ASP A 52 -18.69 -13.00 -11.13
C ASP A 52 -20.02 -13.76 -11.08
N ASP A 53 -20.12 -14.76 -10.19
CA ASP A 53 -21.20 -15.75 -10.19
C ASP A 53 -22.36 -15.45 -9.23
N ILE A 54 -22.27 -14.42 -8.34
CA ILE A 54 -23.21 -14.32 -7.24
C ILE A 54 -24.18 -13.14 -7.36
N GLY A 55 -24.01 -12.20 -8.25
CA GLY A 55 -24.90 -11.01 -8.35
C GLY A 55 -24.99 -10.21 -7.03
N VAL A 56 -24.15 -10.49 -6.05
CA VAL A 56 -24.08 -9.78 -4.77
C VAL A 56 -23.12 -8.63 -4.89
N THR A 57 -23.63 -7.45 -4.78
CA THR A 57 -22.80 -6.25 -4.67
C THR A 57 -22.08 -6.24 -3.34
N THR A 58 -20.77 -6.15 -3.37
CA THR A 58 -19.95 -5.98 -2.18
C THR A 58 -19.62 -4.51 -1.98
N PHE A 59 -19.37 -4.12 -0.76
CA PHE A 59 -18.78 -2.84 -0.42
C PHE A 59 -17.58 -3.04 0.49
N SER A 60 -16.74 -2.04 0.63
CA SER A 60 -15.53 -2.11 1.44
C SER A 60 -15.61 -1.22 2.67
N LEU A 61 -15.10 -1.76 3.77
CA LEU A 61 -14.76 -1.00 4.96
C LEU A 61 -13.24 -0.79 4.99
N ARG A 62 -12.80 0.44 5.21
CA ARG A 62 -11.40 0.79 5.34
C ARG A 62 -11.16 1.47 6.67
N VAL A 63 -10.28 0.91 7.48
CA VAL A 63 -9.83 1.49 8.75
C VAL A 63 -8.40 1.95 8.58
N THR A 64 -8.15 3.23 8.80
CA THR A 64 -6.80 3.81 8.79
C THR A 64 -6.46 4.40 10.14
N ARG A 65 -5.22 4.21 10.57
CA ARG A 65 -4.71 4.82 11.79
C ARG A 65 -3.26 5.26 11.63
N GLU A 66 -2.99 6.53 11.86
CA GLU A 66 -1.63 7.05 11.93
C GLU A 66 -0.94 6.57 13.22
N ALA A 67 0.39 6.44 13.18
CA ALA A 67 1.17 6.06 14.35
C ALA A 67 1.26 7.22 15.39
N GLY A 68 1.76 6.90 16.57
CA GLY A 68 1.92 7.87 17.64
C GLY A 68 0.69 8.01 18.56
N PRO A 69 0.84 8.58 19.76
CA PRO A 69 -0.22 8.65 20.76
C PRO A 69 -1.44 9.49 20.31
N GLN A 70 -1.25 10.38 19.35
CA GLN A 70 -2.32 11.21 18.76
C GLN A 70 -2.68 10.80 17.33
N GLY A 71 -2.27 9.59 16.92
CA GLY A 71 -2.52 9.09 15.55
C GLY A 71 -4.01 9.08 15.19
N ASN A 72 -4.36 9.77 14.11
CA ASN A 72 -5.74 9.89 13.64
C ASN A 72 -6.30 8.52 13.27
N LEU A 73 -7.45 8.18 13.83
CA LEU A 73 -8.26 7.02 13.46
C LEU A 73 -9.35 7.45 12.50
N ARG A 74 -9.54 6.70 11.42
CA ARG A 74 -10.62 6.93 10.47
C ARG A 74 -11.19 5.61 9.97
N VAL A 75 -12.51 5.53 9.86
CA VAL A 75 -13.24 4.44 9.19
C VAL A 75 -13.95 5.02 8.00
N GLY A 76 -13.71 4.45 6.82
CA GLY A 76 -14.39 4.79 5.58
C GLY A 76 -15.23 3.61 5.07
N VAL A 77 -16.33 3.92 4.43
CA VAL A 77 -17.20 2.96 3.72
C VAL A 77 -17.20 3.33 2.25
N PHE A 78 -16.83 2.38 1.41
CA PHE A 78 -16.70 2.55 -0.03
C PHE A 78 -17.71 1.65 -0.74
N SER A 79 -18.55 2.21 -1.58
CA SER A 79 -19.58 1.46 -2.32
C SER A 79 -19.79 2.04 -3.70
N TYR A 80 -19.87 1.19 -4.71
CA TYR A 80 -20.29 1.58 -6.07
C TYR A 80 -21.78 1.87 -6.17
N ASN A 81 -22.55 1.47 -5.15
CA ASN A 81 -24.01 1.63 -5.15
C ASN A 81 -24.44 2.69 -4.15
N ALA A 82 -25.38 3.52 -4.54
CA ALA A 82 -26.00 4.45 -3.61
C ALA A 82 -26.72 3.68 -2.49
N THR A 83 -26.37 4.00 -1.24
CA THR A 83 -26.96 3.36 -0.06
C THR A 83 -28.34 3.96 0.21
N ARG A 84 -29.31 3.10 0.56
CA ARG A 84 -30.67 3.51 0.91
C ARG A 84 -31.08 2.83 2.21
N GLY A 85 -31.36 3.64 3.23
CA GLY A 85 -31.84 3.12 4.51
C GLY A 85 -30.76 2.88 5.55
N GLN A 86 -31.13 2.13 6.60
CA GLN A 86 -30.28 1.91 7.75
C GLN A 86 -29.46 0.62 7.58
N PRO A 87 -28.12 0.67 7.78
CA PRO A 87 -27.29 -0.53 7.80
C PRO A 87 -27.70 -1.50 8.89
N THR A 88 -27.44 -2.78 8.67
CA THR A 88 -27.67 -3.82 9.68
C THR A 88 -26.40 -4.61 9.94
N LEU A 89 -26.12 -4.91 11.21
CA LEU A 89 -25.07 -5.80 11.68
C LEU A 89 -25.71 -7.15 12.05
N ASP A 90 -25.37 -8.22 11.33
CA ASP A 90 -25.96 -9.55 11.51
C ASP A 90 -27.50 -9.50 11.53
N GLY A 91 -28.10 -8.71 10.62
CA GLY A 91 -29.55 -8.51 10.50
C GLY A 91 -30.19 -7.57 11.53
N LYS A 92 -29.41 -6.99 12.48
CA LYS A 92 -29.92 -6.00 13.45
C LYS A 92 -29.54 -4.59 13.02
N PRO A 93 -30.44 -3.59 13.17
CA PRO A 93 -30.12 -2.22 12.83
C PRO A 93 -28.86 -1.71 13.53
N LEU A 94 -27.94 -1.16 12.76
CA LEU A 94 -26.74 -0.48 13.28
C LEU A 94 -27.16 0.85 13.93
N LYS A 95 -26.51 1.25 15.02
CA LYS A 95 -26.76 2.56 15.64
C LYS A 95 -26.38 3.71 14.72
N HIS A 96 -25.28 3.55 13.98
CA HIS A 96 -24.78 4.53 13.01
C HIS A 96 -25.62 4.48 11.72
N ARG A 97 -25.92 5.67 11.17
CA ARG A 97 -26.54 5.80 9.86
C ARG A 97 -25.48 6.25 8.86
N PHE A 98 -25.45 5.60 7.71
CA PHE A 98 -24.61 6.05 6.60
C PHE A 98 -25.43 6.98 5.71
N GLY A 99 -24.86 8.13 5.35
CA GLY A 99 -25.49 9.07 4.45
C GLY A 99 -25.50 8.54 3.01
N PRO A 100 -26.32 9.14 2.12
CA PRO A 100 -26.19 8.91 0.70
C PRO A 100 -24.84 9.45 0.24
N GLY A 101 -23.99 8.57 -0.31
CA GLY A 101 -22.75 8.99 -0.94
C GLY A 101 -23.00 9.67 -2.27
N GLU A 102 -22.23 10.69 -2.59
CA GLU A 102 -22.19 11.25 -3.94
C GLU A 102 -21.31 10.37 -4.82
N LEU A 103 -21.92 9.72 -5.82
CA LEU A 103 -21.20 8.94 -6.84
C LEU A 103 -20.50 9.92 -7.79
N LYS A 104 -19.18 10.04 -7.71
CA LYS A 104 -18.39 10.69 -8.75
C LYS A 104 -18.10 9.70 -9.85
N GLN A 105 -18.25 10.13 -11.09
CA GLN A 105 -18.07 9.25 -12.25
C GLN A 105 -16.62 8.76 -12.32
N GLY A 106 -16.41 7.43 -12.28
CA GLY A 106 -15.10 6.79 -12.43
C GLY A 106 -14.34 6.48 -11.12
N GLU A 107 -14.85 6.90 -9.97
CA GLU A 107 -14.24 6.57 -8.66
C GLU A 107 -15.17 5.70 -7.82
N VAL A 108 -14.61 4.83 -6.97
CA VAL A 108 -15.40 4.20 -5.90
C VAL A 108 -15.66 5.25 -4.85
N PRO A 109 -16.87 5.77 -4.70
CA PRO A 109 -17.10 6.86 -3.77
C PRO A 109 -16.97 6.35 -2.34
N GLU A 110 -16.38 7.18 -1.49
CA GLU A 110 -16.52 7.05 -0.07
C GLU A 110 -17.92 7.56 0.32
N VAL A 111 -18.84 6.62 0.54
CA VAL A 111 -20.24 6.93 0.85
C VAL A 111 -20.44 7.34 2.30
N PHE A 112 -19.45 7.09 3.17
CA PHE A 112 -19.52 7.43 4.58
C PHE A 112 -18.11 7.41 5.21
N ALA A 113 -17.87 8.31 6.15
CA ALA A 113 -16.64 8.31 6.95
C ALA A 113 -16.88 8.80 8.37
N LEU A 114 -16.17 8.21 9.32
CA LEU A 114 -16.04 8.66 10.69
C LEU A 114 -14.57 8.82 11.07
N ALA A 115 -14.30 9.67 12.04
CA ALA A 115 -12.95 9.89 12.57
C ALA A 115 -12.97 9.92 14.10
N GLY A 116 -11.80 9.70 14.71
CA GLY A 116 -11.59 9.81 16.15
C GLY A 116 -12.54 8.92 16.97
N ILE A 117 -13.19 9.51 17.95
CA ILE A 117 -14.06 8.79 18.90
C ILE A 117 -15.27 8.12 18.25
N ASP A 118 -15.81 8.72 17.19
CA ASP A 118 -16.95 8.14 16.48
C ASP A 118 -16.52 6.93 15.65
N ALA A 119 -15.31 6.96 15.08
CA ALA A 119 -14.72 5.81 14.41
C ALA A 119 -14.44 4.66 15.40
N ASP A 120 -13.92 4.95 16.60
CA ASP A 120 -13.71 3.96 17.67
C ASP A 120 -15.05 3.35 18.12
N ALA A 121 -16.09 4.15 18.28
CA ALA A 121 -17.42 3.69 18.64
C ALA A 121 -18.03 2.75 17.58
N LEU A 122 -17.86 3.07 16.29
CA LEU A 122 -18.29 2.20 15.21
C LEU A 122 -17.53 0.86 15.22
N ILE A 123 -16.21 0.90 15.37
CA ILE A 123 -15.39 -0.33 15.46
C ILE A 123 -15.84 -1.19 16.67
N ALA A 124 -16.09 -0.57 17.82
CA ALA A 124 -16.57 -1.28 19.00
C ALA A 124 -17.93 -1.97 18.78
N GLU A 125 -18.80 -1.37 17.95
CA GLU A 125 -20.08 -1.98 17.55
C GLU A 125 -19.86 -3.14 16.57
N LEU A 126 -18.95 -3.01 15.60
CA LEU A 126 -18.71 -3.99 14.52
C LEU A 126 -17.86 -5.19 14.96
N ARG A 127 -16.95 -5.05 15.91
CA ARG A 127 -15.86 -6.01 16.21
C ARG A 127 -16.27 -7.44 16.50
N ASN A 128 -17.52 -7.66 16.94
CA ASN A 128 -18.05 -8.99 17.24
C ASN A 128 -19.06 -9.49 16.19
N GLY A 129 -19.33 -8.67 15.16
CA GLY A 129 -20.21 -9.02 14.07
C GLY A 129 -19.51 -9.90 13.02
N ARG A 130 -20.31 -10.49 12.16
CA ARG A 130 -19.85 -11.30 11.02
C ARG A 130 -20.06 -10.61 9.69
N GLU A 131 -21.16 -9.88 9.57
CA GLU A 131 -21.58 -9.24 8.33
C GLU A 131 -22.23 -7.88 8.59
N LEU A 132 -21.77 -6.89 7.85
CA LEU A 132 -22.44 -5.59 7.74
C LEU A 132 -23.16 -5.53 6.40
N SER A 133 -24.46 -5.23 6.44
CA SER A 133 -25.30 -5.16 5.25
C SER A 133 -25.80 -3.73 5.03
N LEU A 134 -25.74 -3.26 3.77
CA LEU A 134 -26.21 -1.95 3.32
C LEU A 134 -27.38 -2.14 2.37
N PRO A 135 -28.57 -1.58 2.67
CA PRO A 135 -29.63 -1.49 1.69
C PRO A 135 -29.19 -0.59 0.51
N ILE A 136 -29.36 -1.09 -0.69
CA ILE A 136 -29.09 -0.38 -1.94
C ILE A 136 -30.31 -0.41 -2.84
N GLU A 137 -30.29 0.30 -3.97
CA GLU A 137 -31.34 0.19 -4.95
C GLU A 137 -31.39 -1.21 -5.56
N GLY A 138 -32.53 -1.86 -5.47
CA GLY A 138 -32.74 -3.20 -6.02
C GLY A 138 -32.22 -4.36 -5.17
N GLY A 139 -31.68 -4.12 -3.93
CA GLY A 139 -31.16 -5.22 -3.12
C GLY A 139 -30.41 -4.81 -1.87
N THR A 140 -29.44 -5.63 -1.51
CA THR A 140 -28.56 -5.42 -0.37
C THR A 140 -27.12 -5.64 -0.78
N SER A 141 -26.23 -4.74 -0.39
CA SER A 141 -24.78 -4.89 -0.50
C SER A 141 -24.23 -5.37 0.85
N VAL A 142 -23.20 -6.21 0.84
CA VAL A 142 -22.66 -6.80 2.06
C VAL A 142 -21.15 -6.61 2.17
N ALA A 143 -20.67 -6.45 3.41
CA ALA A 143 -19.25 -6.51 3.75
C ALA A 143 -19.00 -7.55 4.82
N SER A 144 -18.03 -8.43 4.61
CA SER A 144 -17.59 -9.39 5.61
C SER A 144 -16.78 -8.70 6.71
N LEU A 145 -17.10 -9.04 7.97
CA LEU A 145 -16.31 -8.65 9.13
C LEU A 145 -15.39 -9.79 9.62
N SER A 146 -15.36 -10.91 8.88
CA SER A 146 -14.51 -12.06 9.19
C SER A 146 -13.04 -11.71 9.03
N GLY A 147 -12.30 -11.63 10.12
CA GLY A 147 -10.89 -11.20 10.15
C GLY A 147 -10.68 -9.78 10.65
N MET A 148 -11.73 -8.91 10.67
CA MET A 148 -11.60 -7.51 11.08
C MET A 148 -10.91 -7.34 12.43
N SER A 149 -11.41 -8.01 13.47
CA SER A 149 -10.84 -7.87 14.82
C SER A 149 -9.39 -8.35 14.90
N ALA A 150 -9.00 -9.37 14.13
CA ALA A 150 -7.62 -9.83 14.09
C ALA A 150 -6.71 -8.84 13.34
N ALA A 151 -7.18 -8.26 12.23
CA ALA A 151 -6.45 -7.22 11.51
C ALA A 151 -6.26 -5.96 12.37
N LEU A 152 -7.30 -5.53 13.08
CA LEU A 152 -7.21 -4.36 13.97
C LEU A 152 -6.38 -4.64 15.23
N LEU A 153 -6.35 -5.87 15.74
CA LEU A 153 -5.44 -6.27 16.82
C LEU A 153 -3.97 -6.23 16.36
N LEU A 154 -3.69 -6.67 15.13
CA LEU A 154 -2.36 -6.54 14.54
C LEU A 154 -1.98 -5.05 14.38
N MET A 155 -2.91 -4.19 13.94
CA MET A 155 -2.71 -2.73 13.91
C MET A 155 -2.34 -2.18 15.28
N ASP A 156 -3.08 -2.56 16.33
CA ASP A 156 -2.76 -2.17 17.71
C ASP A 156 -1.36 -2.66 18.14
N SER A 157 -0.99 -3.89 17.75
CA SER A 157 0.32 -4.48 18.05
C SER A 157 1.46 -3.72 17.39
N VAL A 158 1.36 -3.48 16.08
CA VAL A 158 2.37 -2.72 15.30
C VAL A 158 2.59 -1.32 15.89
N GLN A 159 1.51 -0.67 16.36
CA GLN A 159 1.55 0.68 16.90
C GLN A 159 1.85 0.74 18.41
N GLY A 160 2.02 -0.42 19.07
CA GLY A 160 2.27 -0.48 20.52
C GLY A 160 1.07 -0.04 21.37
N ARG A 161 -0.17 -0.25 20.89
CA ARG A 161 -1.41 0.17 21.54
C ARG A 161 -2.08 -0.92 22.37
N VAL A 162 -1.69 -2.17 22.23
CA VAL A 162 -2.29 -3.31 22.96
C VAL A 162 -2.19 -3.04 24.46
N GLY A 163 -3.32 -3.14 25.17
CA GLY A 163 -3.41 -2.87 26.62
C GLY A 163 -3.53 -1.41 26.99
N THR A 164 -3.60 -0.48 26.02
CA THR A 164 -3.85 0.94 26.28
C THR A 164 -5.34 1.27 26.21
N GLN A 165 -5.71 2.45 26.72
CA GLN A 165 -7.10 2.93 26.70
C GLN A 165 -7.63 3.19 25.28
N ASP A 166 -6.74 3.49 24.32
CA ASP A 166 -7.09 3.81 22.94
C ASP A 166 -6.82 2.65 21.95
N ALA A 167 -6.47 1.45 22.43
CA ALA A 167 -6.46 0.26 21.59
C ALA A 167 -7.84 0.02 20.95
N LEU A 168 -7.88 -0.46 19.70
CA LEU A 168 -9.14 -0.73 19.01
C LEU A 168 -9.81 -2.01 19.52
N ILE A 169 -9.02 -3.03 19.79
CA ILE A 169 -9.52 -4.35 20.14
C ILE A 169 -9.17 -4.73 21.58
N SER A 170 -7.89 -4.71 21.94
CA SER A 170 -7.42 -5.14 23.26
C SER A 170 -7.18 -3.94 24.17
N LYS A 171 -8.27 -3.26 24.56
CA LYS A 171 -8.21 -2.12 25.49
C LYS A 171 -7.75 -2.56 26.88
N GLY A 172 -6.97 -1.68 27.54
CA GLY A 172 -6.44 -1.90 28.87
C GLY A 172 -6.28 -0.57 29.65
N PRO A 173 -5.75 -0.61 30.88
CA PRO A 173 -5.66 0.56 31.74
C PRO A 173 -4.51 1.52 31.39
N ALA A 174 -3.55 1.10 30.55
CA ALA A 174 -2.41 1.94 30.22
C ALA A 174 -2.86 3.21 29.46
N PRO A 175 -2.31 4.39 29.79
CA PRO A 175 -2.71 5.63 29.15
C PRO A 175 -2.25 5.67 27.68
N ALA A 176 -3.03 6.33 26.82
CA ALA A 176 -2.70 6.52 25.40
C ALA A 176 -1.37 7.27 25.19
N SER A 177 -0.99 8.13 26.16
CA SER A 177 0.30 8.85 26.13
C SER A 177 1.54 7.93 26.19
N GLY A 178 1.37 6.67 26.60
CA GLY A 178 2.43 5.66 26.62
C GLY A 178 2.67 4.98 25.26
N VAL A 179 1.84 5.24 24.26
CA VAL A 179 2.03 4.74 22.89
C VAL A 179 3.32 5.35 22.31
N PRO A 180 4.17 4.53 21.64
CA PRO A 180 5.38 5.06 21.00
C PRO A 180 5.08 6.17 20.00
N GLN A 181 5.99 7.16 19.91
CA GLN A 181 5.89 8.20 18.90
C GLN A 181 5.98 7.61 17.49
N ALA A 182 5.34 8.28 16.53
CA ALA A 182 5.47 7.92 15.14
C ALA A 182 6.93 7.98 14.67
N VAL A 183 7.34 7.03 13.87
CA VAL A 183 8.64 7.09 13.19
C VAL A 183 8.51 8.09 12.04
N ALA A 184 9.45 9.02 11.94
CA ALA A 184 9.48 9.99 10.85
C ALA A 184 9.72 9.26 9.52
N ALA A 185 8.97 9.62 8.49
CA ALA A 185 9.25 9.13 7.15
C ALA A 185 10.58 9.70 6.65
N PRO A 186 11.39 8.93 5.89
CA PRO A 186 12.57 9.47 5.26
C PRO A 186 12.19 10.57 4.24
N MET A 187 13.10 11.50 4.00
CA MET A 187 12.90 12.53 2.98
C MET A 187 13.06 11.93 1.59
N ALA A 188 12.16 12.26 0.67
CA ALA A 188 12.34 11.93 -0.73
C ALA A 188 13.55 12.68 -1.30
N PRO A 189 14.32 12.07 -2.24
CA PRO A 189 15.39 12.79 -2.94
C PRO A 189 14.85 14.07 -3.58
N SER A 190 15.65 15.15 -3.56
CA SER A 190 15.35 16.37 -4.30
C SER A 190 15.52 16.12 -5.80
N TRP A 191 14.66 16.72 -6.61
CA TRP A 191 14.74 16.62 -8.06
C TRP A 191 14.76 18.01 -8.68
N GLN A 192 15.67 18.19 -9.63
CA GLN A 192 15.65 19.33 -10.54
C GLN A 192 15.65 18.77 -11.96
N ALA A 193 14.56 19.02 -12.68
CA ALA A 193 14.43 18.53 -14.04
C ALA A 193 15.60 19.02 -14.91
N PRO A 194 16.39 18.11 -15.47
CA PRO A 194 17.47 18.50 -16.40
C PRO A 194 16.86 19.01 -17.71
N VAL A 195 17.71 19.59 -18.56
CA VAL A 195 17.30 19.92 -19.91
C VAL A 195 16.94 18.63 -20.65
N ALA A 196 15.75 18.58 -21.23
CA ALA A 196 15.31 17.42 -21.98
C ALA A 196 16.21 17.15 -23.19
N LEU A 197 16.42 15.87 -23.48
CA LEU A 197 17.14 15.47 -24.70
C LEU A 197 16.36 15.92 -25.94
N ALA A 198 17.06 16.50 -26.93
CA ALA A 198 16.44 16.73 -28.22
C ALA A 198 15.99 15.38 -28.84
N PRO A 199 14.88 15.32 -29.57
CA PRO A 199 14.31 14.05 -30.06
C PRO A 199 15.33 13.17 -30.83
N GLY A 200 16.17 13.76 -31.67
CA GLY A 200 17.21 13.02 -32.39
C GLY A 200 18.25 12.40 -31.45
N ARG A 201 18.64 13.14 -30.39
CA ARG A 201 19.61 12.63 -29.41
C ARG A 201 18.97 11.55 -28.52
N ALA A 202 17.71 11.71 -28.12
CA ALA A 202 17.00 10.69 -27.36
C ALA A 202 16.92 9.37 -28.12
N ASN A 203 16.59 9.41 -29.41
CA ASN A 203 16.56 8.21 -30.26
C ASN A 203 17.95 7.57 -30.40
N GLU A 204 19.00 8.37 -30.66
CA GLU A 204 20.38 7.87 -30.77
C GLU A 204 20.83 7.16 -29.48
N VAL A 205 20.56 7.76 -28.32
CA VAL A 205 20.88 7.15 -27.02
C VAL A 205 20.11 5.85 -26.83
N ALA A 206 18.79 5.84 -27.10
CA ALA A 206 17.94 4.65 -26.98
C ALA A 206 18.44 3.52 -27.89
N ASP A 207 18.73 3.79 -29.19
CA ASP A 207 19.20 2.81 -30.14
C ASP A 207 20.57 2.24 -29.74
N THR A 208 21.48 3.10 -29.28
CA THR A 208 22.82 2.66 -28.83
C THR A 208 22.72 1.75 -27.62
N VAL A 209 21.91 2.11 -26.60
CA VAL A 209 21.68 1.30 -25.41
C VAL A 209 21.03 -0.04 -25.79
N MET A 210 19.99 -0.01 -26.64
CA MET A 210 19.36 -1.24 -27.15
C MET A 210 20.36 -2.17 -27.81
N ALA A 211 21.27 -1.66 -28.64
CA ALA A 211 22.30 -2.45 -29.30
C ALA A 211 23.30 -3.03 -28.30
N ALA A 212 23.79 -2.21 -27.37
CA ALA A 212 24.80 -2.59 -26.39
C ALA A 212 24.27 -3.63 -25.36
N THR A 213 23.02 -3.53 -24.94
CA THR A 213 22.40 -4.39 -23.90
C THR A 213 21.55 -5.52 -24.50
N ARG A 214 21.66 -5.76 -25.81
CA ARG A 214 20.78 -6.68 -26.54
C ARG A 214 20.66 -8.07 -25.92
N LYS A 215 21.75 -8.64 -25.45
CA LYS A 215 21.75 -9.99 -24.84
C LYS A 215 20.86 -10.05 -23.59
N GLU A 216 20.82 -8.98 -22.80
CA GLU A 216 20.09 -8.92 -21.55
C GLU A 216 18.57 -8.80 -21.79
N TRP A 217 18.15 -7.75 -22.52
CA TRP A 217 16.71 -7.53 -22.72
C TRP A 217 16.07 -8.54 -23.69
N GLN A 218 16.87 -9.19 -24.54
CA GLN A 218 16.35 -10.20 -25.46
C GLN A 218 15.91 -11.48 -24.75
N GLU A 219 16.52 -11.80 -23.61
CA GLU A 219 16.07 -12.91 -22.75
C GLU A 219 14.71 -12.64 -22.11
N GLU A 220 14.36 -11.37 -21.91
CA GLU A 220 13.09 -10.90 -21.37
C GLU A 220 12.04 -10.60 -22.47
N LEU A 221 12.40 -10.74 -23.74
CA LEU A 221 11.53 -10.37 -24.87
C LEU A 221 10.40 -11.39 -25.07
N SER A 222 9.16 -10.92 -25.05
CA SER A 222 8.00 -11.73 -25.37
C SER A 222 7.98 -12.11 -26.85
N GLU A 223 7.53 -13.32 -27.17
CA GLU A 223 7.46 -13.82 -28.55
C GLU A 223 6.56 -12.93 -29.42
N GLY A 224 7.06 -12.56 -30.61
CA GLY A 224 6.34 -11.73 -31.58
C GLY A 224 6.26 -10.23 -31.24
N VAL A 225 6.90 -9.78 -30.17
CA VAL A 225 6.91 -8.37 -29.77
C VAL A 225 8.12 -7.65 -30.37
N ALA A 226 7.89 -6.48 -30.99
CA ALA A 226 8.95 -5.55 -31.36
C ALA A 226 9.28 -4.66 -30.16
N PRO A 227 10.51 -4.69 -29.63
CA PRO A 227 10.89 -3.86 -28.50
C PRO A 227 10.82 -2.38 -28.87
N LYS A 228 10.46 -1.52 -27.88
CA LYS A 228 10.44 -0.07 -28.02
C LYS A 228 11.26 0.53 -26.90
N ALA A 229 12.12 1.50 -27.21
CA ALA A 229 12.92 2.17 -26.24
C ALA A 229 12.62 3.67 -26.18
N GLN A 230 12.72 4.24 -25.01
CA GLN A 230 12.63 5.68 -24.77
C GLN A 230 13.79 6.10 -23.88
N ALA A 231 14.39 7.25 -24.18
CA ALA A 231 15.50 7.81 -23.40
C ALA A 231 15.11 9.16 -22.81
N TYR A 232 15.45 9.33 -21.53
CA TYR A 232 15.18 10.54 -20.76
C TYR A 232 16.47 11.06 -20.11
N ALA A 233 16.66 12.36 -20.04
CA ALA A 233 17.75 12.92 -19.25
C ALA A 233 17.50 12.71 -17.74
N LEU A 234 18.50 12.21 -17.02
CA LEU A 234 18.52 12.15 -15.55
C LEU A 234 19.35 13.30 -14.95
N SER A 235 20.36 13.75 -15.70
CA SER A 235 21.23 14.88 -15.36
C SER A 235 21.80 15.46 -16.64
N ALA A 236 22.80 16.35 -16.53
CA ALA A 236 23.51 16.88 -17.68
C ALA A 236 24.35 15.81 -18.43
N ASP A 237 24.70 14.71 -17.75
CA ASP A 237 25.62 13.67 -18.23
C ASP A 237 25.04 12.23 -18.14
N GLN A 238 23.85 12.03 -17.57
CA GLN A 238 23.22 10.72 -17.41
C GLN A 238 21.86 10.65 -18.07
N ALA A 239 21.53 9.50 -18.63
CA ALA A 239 20.20 9.19 -19.15
C ALA A 239 19.62 7.91 -18.56
N LEU A 240 18.29 7.87 -18.48
CA LEU A 240 17.48 6.67 -18.28
C LEU A 240 17.02 6.17 -19.65
N VAL A 241 17.13 4.87 -19.87
CA VAL A 241 16.55 4.21 -21.05
C VAL A 241 15.61 3.10 -20.60
N ILE A 242 14.36 3.20 -21.00
CA ILE A 242 13.30 2.23 -20.71
C ILE A 242 13.01 1.46 -21.99
N ILE A 243 13.26 0.15 -21.98
CA ILE A 243 13.02 -0.75 -23.12
C ILE A 243 11.82 -1.61 -22.78
N GLN A 244 10.72 -1.44 -23.52
CA GLN A 244 9.57 -2.31 -23.41
C GLN A 244 9.89 -3.64 -24.12
N THR A 245 9.86 -4.75 -23.37
CA THR A 245 10.20 -6.10 -23.83
C THR A 245 8.98 -6.98 -24.12
N GLY A 246 7.81 -6.57 -23.64
CA GLY A 246 6.59 -7.33 -23.89
C GLY A 246 5.38 -6.69 -23.25
N CYS A 247 4.22 -7.24 -23.54
CA CYS A 247 2.98 -6.97 -22.82
C CYS A 247 2.17 -8.25 -22.68
N ALA A 248 1.62 -8.49 -21.50
CA ALA A 248 0.56 -9.45 -21.25
C ALA A 248 -0.80 -8.74 -21.30
N ALA A 249 -1.87 -9.41 -20.85
CA ALA A 249 -3.22 -8.86 -20.93
C ALA A 249 -3.38 -7.51 -20.21
N TYR A 250 -2.64 -7.27 -19.10
CA TYR A 250 -2.84 -6.12 -18.21
C TYR A 250 -1.57 -5.34 -17.90
N ASN A 251 -0.40 -5.92 -18.12
CA ASN A 251 0.88 -5.35 -17.81
C ASN A 251 1.81 -5.41 -19.00
N CYS A 252 2.65 -4.39 -19.16
CA CYS A 252 3.80 -4.45 -20.03
C CYS A 252 5.07 -4.62 -19.20
N PHE A 253 6.08 -5.27 -19.78
CA PHE A 253 7.35 -5.59 -19.12
C PHE A 253 8.46 -4.74 -19.70
N TYR A 254 9.45 -4.44 -18.87
CA TYR A 254 10.48 -3.48 -19.23
C TYR A 254 11.86 -3.87 -18.69
N SER A 255 12.88 -3.64 -19.52
CA SER A 255 14.26 -3.57 -19.08
C SER A 255 14.66 -2.11 -18.94
N ILE A 256 15.22 -1.73 -17.80
CA ILE A 256 15.52 -0.33 -17.47
C ILE A 256 17.03 -0.17 -17.28
N TYR A 257 17.60 0.78 -18.00
CA TYR A 257 19.04 1.04 -18.04
C TYR A 257 19.36 2.50 -17.69
N GLN A 258 20.50 2.70 -17.08
CA GLN A 258 21.13 3.99 -16.88
C GLN A 258 22.43 4.04 -17.68
N THR A 259 22.71 5.19 -18.30
CA THR A 259 23.90 5.33 -19.16
C THR A 259 24.46 6.74 -19.12
N PRO A 260 25.82 6.90 -19.25
CA PRO A 260 26.44 8.19 -19.56
C PRO A 260 25.97 8.67 -20.94
N LEU A 261 25.69 9.98 -21.07
CA LEU A 261 25.24 10.56 -22.34
C LEU A 261 26.36 10.64 -23.40
N ASP A 262 27.62 10.73 -22.99
CA ASP A 262 28.77 10.73 -23.87
C ASP A 262 29.23 9.34 -24.31
N HIS A 263 28.84 8.31 -23.56
CA HIS A 263 29.15 6.89 -23.79
C HIS A 263 27.92 5.99 -23.61
N PRO A 264 26.88 6.13 -24.45
CA PRO A 264 25.64 5.36 -24.27
C PRO A 264 25.82 3.84 -24.35
N GLU A 265 26.89 3.36 -24.99
CA GLU A 265 27.24 1.94 -25.06
C GLU A 265 27.68 1.34 -23.72
N GLN A 266 27.99 2.18 -22.71
CA GLN A 266 28.35 1.76 -21.36
C GLN A 266 27.12 1.63 -20.43
N ALA A 267 25.96 1.44 -21.01
CA ALA A 267 24.72 1.27 -20.27
C ALA A 267 24.78 0.07 -19.30
N ARG A 268 24.14 0.24 -18.16
CA ARG A 268 23.97 -0.79 -17.11
C ARG A 268 22.54 -0.80 -16.61
N LYS A 269 22.08 -1.93 -16.08
CA LYS A 269 20.75 -2.00 -15.42
C LYS A 269 20.65 -0.88 -14.38
N ALA A 270 19.54 -0.17 -14.39
CA ALA A 270 19.27 0.88 -13.41
C ALA A 270 19.19 0.28 -12.00
N LEU A 271 19.77 0.99 -11.05
CA LEU A 271 19.65 0.62 -9.64
C LEU A 271 18.29 1.11 -9.13
N ILE A 272 17.37 0.19 -8.89
CA ILE A 272 16.01 0.49 -8.40
C ILE A 272 15.86 -0.14 -7.02
N ALA A 273 15.59 0.69 -6.01
CA ALA A 273 15.45 0.21 -4.63
C ALA A 273 14.22 -0.69 -4.49
N GLU A 274 14.40 -1.82 -3.81
CA GLU A 274 13.33 -2.75 -3.46
C GLU A 274 12.49 -2.21 -2.29
N VAL A 275 11.29 -2.77 -2.11
CA VAL A 275 10.47 -2.49 -0.93
C VAL A 275 11.01 -3.33 0.24
N PRO A 276 11.50 -2.72 1.32
CA PRO A 276 12.06 -3.46 2.46
C PRO A 276 11.04 -4.45 3.06
N ASN A 277 11.52 -5.60 3.54
CA ASN A 277 10.74 -6.65 4.22
C ASN A 277 9.57 -7.24 3.42
N LEU A 278 9.50 -6.96 2.12
CA LEU A 278 8.47 -7.51 1.23
C LEU A 278 9.19 -8.35 0.18
N ALA A 279 9.18 -9.67 0.39
CA ALA A 279 9.91 -10.61 -0.45
C ALA A 279 9.41 -10.62 -1.90
N GLU A 280 10.36 -10.90 -2.80
CA GLU A 280 10.19 -11.27 -4.22
C GLU A 280 8.86 -10.82 -4.86
N ARG A 281 8.90 -9.59 -5.38
CA ARG A 281 7.76 -9.10 -6.15
C ARG A 281 7.95 -9.41 -7.63
N GLU A 282 6.84 -9.58 -8.29
CA GLU A 282 6.75 -9.69 -9.75
C GLU A 282 7.57 -8.61 -10.45
N PRO A 283 8.08 -8.90 -11.67
CA PRO A 283 8.76 -7.89 -12.47
C PRO A 283 7.95 -6.61 -12.57
N LEU A 284 8.64 -5.47 -12.67
CA LEU A 284 7.99 -4.16 -12.83
C LEU A 284 7.03 -4.20 -14.02
N GLY A 285 5.76 -3.86 -13.78
CA GLY A 285 4.73 -3.78 -14.81
C GLY A 285 4.32 -2.33 -15.08
N SER A 286 3.95 -2.01 -16.32
CA SER A 286 3.44 -0.69 -16.72
C SER A 286 4.30 0.48 -16.20
N VAL A 287 5.60 0.44 -16.55
CA VAL A 287 6.59 1.42 -16.10
C VAL A 287 6.46 2.71 -16.90
N ASP A 288 6.53 3.85 -16.21
CA ASP A 288 6.61 5.19 -16.78
C ASP A 288 7.61 6.06 -16.01
N PHE A 289 8.16 7.08 -16.69
CA PHE A 289 9.03 8.07 -16.08
C PHE A 289 8.56 9.48 -16.41
N ASP A 290 8.25 10.25 -15.39
CA ASP A 290 7.93 11.67 -15.51
C ASP A 290 9.21 12.52 -15.36
N PRO A 291 9.73 13.10 -16.44
CA PRO A 291 10.94 13.92 -16.37
C PRO A 291 10.74 15.24 -15.63
N VAL A 292 9.50 15.70 -15.42
CA VAL A 292 9.20 16.94 -14.68
C VAL A 292 9.39 16.72 -13.18
N THR A 293 8.88 15.61 -12.65
CA THR A 293 8.94 15.27 -11.22
C THR A 293 10.11 14.37 -10.86
N GLY A 294 10.76 13.74 -11.87
CA GLY A 294 11.81 12.73 -11.68
C GLY A 294 11.28 11.43 -11.10
N GLU A 295 9.99 11.20 -11.20
CA GLU A 295 9.34 10.00 -10.69
C GLU A 295 9.39 8.87 -11.72
N LEU A 296 9.97 7.74 -11.33
CA LEU A 296 9.81 6.46 -11.99
C LEU A 296 8.64 5.75 -11.31
N SER A 297 7.67 5.32 -12.09
CA SER A 297 6.49 4.60 -11.60
C SER A 297 6.40 3.20 -12.16
N SER A 298 5.80 2.30 -11.38
CA SER A 298 5.39 0.96 -11.83
C SER A 298 4.04 0.63 -11.23
N ASP A 299 3.07 0.36 -12.10
CA ASP A 299 1.71 -0.03 -11.72
C ASP A 299 1.43 -1.42 -12.30
N ALA A 300 1.69 -2.47 -11.51
CA ALA A 300 1.42 -3.85 -11.91
C ALA A 300 0.02 -4.26 -11.45
N LEU A 301 -0.85 -4.58 -12.40
CA LEU A 301 -2.21 -5.04 -12.13
C LEU A 301 -2.24 -6.58 -12.07
N ALA A 302 -2.84 -7.14 -11.02
CA ALA A 302 -3.07 -8.59 -10.94
C ALA A 302 -4.30 -9.05 -11.73
N MET A 303 -5.21 -8.12 -12.09
CA MET A 303 -6.41 -8.38 -12.88
C MET A 303 -6.75 -7.17 -13.76
N GLY A 304 -7.31 -7.41 -14.95
CA GLY A 304 -7.61 -6.38 -15.95
C GLY A 304 -8.65 -5.34 -15.54
N MET A 305 -9.56 -5.68 -14.65
CA MET A 305 -10.52 -4.73 -14.10
C MET A 305 -9.94 -3.87 -12.97
N GLY A 306 -8.64 -4.04 -12.66
CA GLY A 306 -7.96 -3.29 -11.60
C GLY A 306 -8.37 -3.71 -10.19
N GLY A 307 -8.11 -2.82 -9.24
CA GLY A 307 -8.50 -3.02 -7.85
C GLY A 307 -7.61 -3.99 -7.06
N CYS A 308 -6.52 -4.48 -7.65
CA CYS A 308 -5.49 -5.29 -7.01
C CYS A 308 -4.17 -5.24 -7.80
N GLY A 309 -3.06 -5.42 -7.09
CA GLY A 309 -1.72 -5.36 -7.64
C GLY A 309 -0.77 -4.52 -6.80
N THR A 310 0.27 -3.97 -7.42
CA THR A 310 1.26 -3.10 -6.78
C THR A 310 1.31 -1.74 -7.47
N ALA A 311 1.54 -0.69 -6.69
CA ALA A 311 1.78 0.68 -7.15
C ALA A 311 3.05 1.21 -6.48
N LEU A 312 4.12 1.32 -7.24
CA LEU A 312 5.45 1.67 -6.76
C LEU A 312 5.93 2.98 -7.39
N ARG A 313 6.61 3.81 -6.60
CA ARG A 313 7.15 5.09 -7.03
C ARG A 313 8.56 5.25 -6.49
N TRP A 314 9.44 5.72 -7.34
CA TRP A 314 10.81 6.02 -6.99
C TRP A 314 11.20 7.40 -7.52
N ARG A 315 12.27 7.94 -6.97
CA ARG A 315 12.89 9.16 -7.49
C ARG A 315 14.39 8.98 -7.63
N TYR A 316 14.92 9.51 -8.71
CA TYR A 316 16.37 9.49 -8.95
C TYR A 316 17.11 10.32 -7.90
N ASP A 317 18.16 9.76 -7.29
CA ASP A 317 18.95 10.39 -6.22
C ASP A 317 20.37 10.83 -6.66
N GLY A 318 20.66 10.72 -7.96
CA GLY A 318 21.98 10.97 -8.53
C GLY A 318 22.79 9.70 -8.83
N THR A 319 22.41 8.56 -8.28
CA THR A 319 23.07 7.25 -8.47
C THR A 319 22.11 6.16 -8.91
N GLY A 320 20.90 6.17 -8.41
CA GLY A 320 19.85 5.19 -8.67
C GLY A 320 18.46 5.76 -8.33
N PHE A 321 17.50 4.85 -8.20
CA PHE A 321 16.10 5.18 -7.93
C PHE A 321 15.74 4.77 -6.51
N THR A 322 15.64 5.76 -5.62
CA THR A 322 15.23 5.58 -4.22
C THR A 322 13.72 5.47 -4.12
N LEU A 323 13.22 4.44 -3.41
CA LEU A 323 11.79 4.21 -3.19
C LEU A 323 11.16 5.39 -2.44
N THR A 324 10.11 5.98 -3.02
CA THR A 324 9.36 7.09 -2.42
C THR A 324 7.97 6.68 -1.95
N ARG A 325 7.34 5.71 -2.62
CA ARG A 325 6.05 5.17 -2.22
C ARG A 325 5.91 3.72 -2.67
N ALA A 326 5.32 2.90 -1.82
CA ALA A 326 4.81 1.59 -2.18
C ALA A 326 3.41 1.39 -1.64
N ALA A 327 2.50 0.90 -2.46
CA ALA A 327 1.18 0.47 -2.05
C ALA A 327 0.85 -0.88 -2.72
N GLU A 328 0.06 -1.69 -2.04
CA GLU A 328 -0.29 -3.02 -2.53
C GLU A 328 -1.68 -3.42 -2.10
N MET A 329 -2.35 -4.17 -2.96
CA MET A 329 -3.64 -4.79 -2.73
C MET A 329 -3.65 -6.20 -3.30
N ASN A 330 -3.57 -7.21 -2.44
CA ASN A 330 -3.46 -8.61 -2.85
C ASN A 330 -4.81 -9.26 -3.20
N THR A 331 -5.94 -8.60 -2.88
CA THR A 331 -7.27 -9.10 -3.19
C THR A 331 -7.96 -8.19 -4.20
N CYS A 332 -8.35 -8.76 -5.33
CA CYS A 332 -9.03 -8.03 -6.39
C CYS A 332 -10.49 -7.76 -6.01
N MET A 333 -10.81 -6.54 -5.68
CA MET A 333 -12.13 -6.09 -5.27
C MET A 333 -12.60 -4.80 -5.95
N GLY A 334 -11.89 -4.34 -6.99
CA GLY A 334 -12.24 -3.15 -7.75
C GLY A 334 -11.97 -1.82 -7.04
N LEU A 335 -11.21 -1.82 -5.94
CA LEU A 335 -10.88 -0.60 -5.21
C LEU A 335 -9.70 0.13 -5.87
N ASP A 336 -9.85 1.45 -6.09
CA ASP A 336 -8.81 2.29 -6.70
C ASP A 336 -7.50 2.29 -5.88
N GLN A 337 -6.37 2.42 -6.57
CA GLN A 337 -5.02 2.43 -5.97
C GLN A 337 -4.83 3.49 -4.88
N ALA A 338 -5.57 4.60 -4.94
CA ALA A 338 -5.53 5.65 -3.92
C ALA A 338 -5.96 5.15 -2.52
N TYR A 339 -6.71 4.06 -2.48
CA TYR A 339 -7.23 3.48 -1.23
C TYR A 339 -6.47 2.25 -0.76
N TRP A 340 -5.51 1.74 -1.54
CA TRP A 340 -4.73 0.56 -1.18
C TRP A 340 -3.87 0.79 0.07
N PRO A 341 -3.55 -0.25 0.83
CA PRO A 341 -2.60 -0.16 1.92
C PRO A 341 -1.26 0.39 1.43
N VAL A 342 -0.80 1.46 2.07
CA VAL A 342 0.54 2.00 1.85
C VAL A 342 1.52 1.21 2.70
N LEU A 343 2.63 0.77 2.09
CA LEU A 343 3.68 -0.01 2.74
C LEU A 343 4.98 0.79 2.89
N TRP A 344 5.15 1.83 2.08
CA TRP A 344 6.27 2.74 2.17
C TRP A 344 5.83 4.15 1.83
N ARG A 345 6.31 5.12 2.58
CA ARG A 345 6.13 6.54 2.29
C ARG A 345 7.40 7.33 2.59
N THR A 346 7.55 8.44 1.91
CA THR A 346 8.54 9.49 2.20
C THR A 346 7.83 10.82 2.42
N GLU A 347 8.52 11.75 3.07
CA GLU A 347 8.12 13.15 3.06
C GLU A 347 8.62 13.83 1.78
N ALA A 348 7.86 14.78 1.26
CA ALA A 348 8.28 15.55 0.11
C ALA A 348 9.56 16.31 0.43
N GLY A 349 10.61 16.14 -0.36
CA GLY A 349 11.80 16.97 -0.33
C GLY A 349 11.39 18.43 -0.65
N ARG A 350 11.90 19.39 0.12
CA ARG A 350 11.69 20.82 -0.09
C ARG A 350 12.46 21.31 -1.32
#